data_db8c11ef4be7307e66239d88d6a2b106
#
_entry.id   db8c11ef4be7307e66239d88d6a2b106
#
_cell.length_a   1.000
_cell.length_b   1.000
_cell.length_c   1.000
_cell.angle_alpha   90.00
_cell.angle_beta   90.00
_cell.angle_gamma   90.00
#
_symmetry.space_group_name_H-M   'P 1'
#
loop_
_entity.id
_entity.type
_entity.pdbx_description
1 polymer ?
#
loop_
_entity_poly.entity_id
_entity_poly.type
_entity_poly.pdbx_seq_one_letter_code
_entity_poly.pdbx_strand_id
1 'polypeptide(L)'
;MQKAIYSLFFILPLLGCASTQVSHLNNIDKRDLTHICIEHNPQVIVVNFENILINGLEARHISTQIYDRTKPLECVYVLKYVAYQKWDFSMVLTRAELRLYKDDQLLGFAEYKLHAGGLLNP
;
A
#
# COMPACT_ATOMS: atom_id res chain seq x y z
N MET A 1 -41.34 4.00 -16.04
CA MET A 1 -41.56 4.03 -14.62
C MET A 1 -40.43 3.50 -13.81
N GLN A 2 -40.00 2.31 -14.11
CA GLN A 2 -38.89 1.78 -13.34
C GLN A 2 -37.58 2.44 -13.67
N LYS A 3 -37.52 3.19 -14.71
CA LYS A 3 -36.27 3.79 -15.13
C LYS A 3 -35.73 4.78 -14.11
N ALA A 4 -36.60 5.43 -13.37
CA ALA A 4 -36.14 6.39 -12.40
C ALA A 4 -35.36 5.76 -11.26
N ILE A 5 -35.60 4.49 -11.02
CA ILE A 5 -34.95 3.80 -9.91
C ILE A 5 -33.46 3.58 -10.20
N TYR A 6 -33.13 3.39 -11.43
CA TYR A 6 -31.75 3.06 -11.78
C TYR A 6 -30.78 4.21 -11.64
N SER A 7 -31.27 5.42 -11.79
CA SER A 7 -30.41 6.58 -11.70
C SER A 7 -29.88 6.82 -10.29
N LEU A 8 -30.53 6.25 -9.29
CA LEU A 8 -30.11 6.45 -7.92
C LEU A 8 -28.80 5.75 -7.60
N PHE A 9 -28.47 4.71 -8.33
CA PHE A 9 -27.26 3.96 -8.06
C PHE A 9 -26.00 4.71 -8.41
N PHE A 10 -26.09 5.67 -9.28
CA PHE A 10 -24.90 6.41 -9.69
C PHE A 10 -24.44 7.44 -8.67
N ILE A 11 -25.24 7.69 -7.68
CA ILE A 11 -24.91 8.67 -6.66
C ILE A 11 -24.08 8.07 -5.55
N LEU A 12 -24.27 6.78 -5.31
CA LEU A 12 -23.66 6.11 -4.16
C LEU A 12 -22.13 6.07 -4.18
N PRO A 13 -21.46 5.88 -5.33
CA PRO A 13 -20.01 5.72 -5.33
C PRO A 13 -19.22 6.98 -5.04
N LEU A 14 -19.86 8.08 -4.82
CA LEU A 14 -19.15 9.34 -4.63
C LEU A 14 -18.62 9.54 -3.23
N LEU A 15 -18.93 8.61 -2.35
CA LEU A 15 -18.44 8.68 -0.98
C LEU A 15 -17.03 8.13 -0.90
N GLY A 16 -16.19 8.79 -0.13
CA GLY A 16 -14.85 8.31 0.09
C GLY A 16 -13.93 8.72 -1.05
N CYS A 17 -12.97 9.51 -0.72
CA CYS A 17 -11.98 9.97 -1.68
C CYS A 17 -10.62 9.46 -1.26
N ALA A 18 -10.06 8.61 -2.07
CA ALA A 18 -8.71 8.13 -1.88
C ALA A 18 -8.04 8.08 -3.24
N SER A 19 -6.76 8.32 -3.27
CA SER A 19 -5.99 8.18 -4.49
C SER A 19 -4.86 7.20 -4.26
N THR A 20 -4.55 6.43 -5.30
CA THR A 20 -3.45 5.50 -5.28
C THR A 20 -2.62 5.75 -6.53
N GLN A 21 -1.34 5.92 -6.34
CA GLN A 21 -0.40 6.09 -7.45
C GLN A 21 0.63 4.98 -7.38
N VAL A 22 0.89 4.37 -8.52
CA VAL A 22 1.85 3.27 -8.62
C VAL A 22 2.76 3.54 -9.79
N SER A 23 4.06 3.51 -9.56
CA SER A 23 5.04 3.64 -10.63
C SER A 23 5.22 2.30 -11.32
N HIS A 24 5.71 2.34 -12.56
CA HIS A 24 6.14 1.12 -13.21
C HIS A 24 7.46 0.66 -12.61
N LEU A 25 7.64 -0.66 -12.55
CA LEU A 25 8.90 -1.21 -12.10
C LEU A 25 9.95 -1.07 -13.19
N ASN A 26 11.12 -0.59 -12.80
CA ASN A 26 12.22 -0.34 -13.72
C ASN A 26 13.20 -1.50 -13.70
N ASN A 27 13.69 -1.86 -14.89
CA ASN A 27 14.80 -2.80 -15.03
C ASN A 27 14.59 -4.13 -14.32
N ILE A 28 13.36 -4.64 -14.35
CA ILE A 28 13.04 -5.89 -13.70
C ILE A 28 12.09 -6.69 -14.57
N ASP A 29 12.34 -7.99 -14.64
CA ASP A 29 11.39 -8.93 -15.20
C ASP A 29 10.48 -9.36 -14.05
N LYS A 30 9.18 -9.12 -14.18
CA LYS A 30 8.24 -9.44 -13.13
C LYS A 30 8.22 -10.92 -12.76
N ARG A 31 8.66 -11.78 -13.70
CA ARG A 31 8.73 -13.22 -13.43
C ARG A 31 9.84 -13.55 -12.42
N ASP A 32 10.82 -12.68 -12.28
CA ASP A 32 11.90 -12.89 -11.31
C ASP A 32 11.50 -12.43 -9.91
N LEU A 33 10.40 -11.72 -9.79
CA LEU A 33 9.95 -11.17 -8.51
C LEU A 33 9.09 -12.19 -7.80
N THR A 34 9.74 -13.20 -7.20
CA THR A 34 9.07 -14.30 -6.52
C THR A 34 9.22 -14.25 -5.01
N HIS A 35 10.12 -13.42 -4.50
CA HIS A 35 10.37 -13.30 -3.07
C HIS A 35 10.73 -11.86 -2.74
N ILE A 36 10.07 -11.30 -1.74
CA ILE A 36 10.32 -9.94 -1.28
C ILE A 36 10.55 -9.97 0.23
N CYS A 37 11.64 -9.34 0.66
CA CYS A 37 11.87 -9.08 2.07
C CYS A 37 11.24 -7.75 2.45
N ILE A 38 10.56 -7.72 3.57
CA ILE A 38 9.92 -6.52 4.08
C ILE A 38 10.74 -6.02 5.25
N GLU A 39 11.22 -4.79 5.16
CA GLU A 39 11.95 -4.18 6.27
C GLU A 39 10.95 -3.66 7.29
N HIS A 40 11.04 -4.20 8.51
CA HIS A 40 10.16 -3.76 9.59
C HIS A 40 10.42 -2.30 9.91
N ASN A 41 9.36 -1.50 9.99
CA ASN A 41 9.45 -0.09 10.35
C ASN A 41 8.79 0.13 11.70
N PRO A 42 9.59 0.28 12.78
CA PRO A 42 9.03 0.42 14.12
C PRO A 42 8.28 1.74 14.34
N GLN A 43 8.45 2.71 13.46
CA GLN A 43 7.73 3.98 13.58
C GLN A 43 6.30 3.90 13.05
N VAL A 44 5.96 2.84 12.32
CA VAL A 44 4.61 2.67 11.80
C VAL A 44 3.76 2.02 12.88
N ILE A 45 2.72 2.74 13.30
CA ILE A 45 1.83 2.29 14.35
C ILE A 45 0.46 1.84 13.82
N VAL A 46 0.27 1.85 12.51
CA VAL A 46 -0.97 1.38 11.91
C VAL A 46 -1.08 -0.13 12.13
N VAL A 47 -2.13 -0.53 12.83
CA VAL A 47 -2.31 -1.92 13.25
C VAL A 47 -2.45 -2.82 12.03
N ASN A 48 -1.74 -3.95 12.06
CA ASN A 48 -1.79 -4.99 11.03
C ASN A 48 -1.31 -4.54 9.64
N PHE A 49 -0.62 -3.42 9.54
CA PHE A 49 -0.20 -2.95 8.23
C PHE A 49 0.75 -3.94 7.54
N GLU A 50 1.71 -4.47 8.28
CA GLU A 50 2.63 -5.48 7.71
C GLU A 50 1.87 -6.72 7.24
N ASN A 51 0.89 -7.17 8.00
CA ASN A 51 0.11 -8.33 7.61
C ASN A 51 -0.67 -8.08 6.33
N ILE A 52 -1.16 -6.88 6.14
CA ILE A 52 -1.83 -6.49 4.91
C ILE A 52 -0.88 -6.58 3.72
N LEU A 53 0.36 -6.08 3.90
CA LEU A 53 1.37 -6.18 2.86
C LEU A 53 1.72 -7.63 2.55
N ILE A 54 1.93 -8.44 3.58
CA ILE A 54 2.25 -9.84 3.41
C ILE A 54 1.14 -10.55 2.64
N ASN A 55 -0.09 -10.37 3.09
CA ASN A 55 -1.23 -11.03 2.46
C ASN A 55 -1.40 -10.60 1.01
N GLY A 56 -1.19 -9.32 0.72
CA GLY A 56 -1.31 -8.82 -0.64
C GLY A 56 -0.25 -9.40 -1.57
N LEU A 57 0.98 -9.53 -1.10
CA LEU A 57 2.05 -10.10 -1.90
C LEU A 57 1.86 -11.60 -2.09
N GLU A 58 1.50 -12.30 -1.02
CA GLU A 58 1.32 -13.75 -1.11
C GLU A 58 0.13 -14.13 -1.97
N ALA A 59 -0.90 -13.30 -2.01
CA ALA A 59 -2.01 -13.50 -2.92
C ALA A 59 -1.58 -13.44 -4.39
N ARG A 60 -0.45 -12.83 -4.67
CA ARG A 60 0.12 -12.74 -6.00
C ARG A 60 1.27 -13.72 -6.21
N HIS A 61 1.37 -14.70 -5.34
CA HIS A 61 2.39 -15.76 -5.41
C HIS A 61 3.81 -15.24 -5.21
N ILE A 62 3.94 -14.18 -4.42
CA ILE A 62 5.24 -13.65 -4.00
C ILE A 62 5.43 -14.03 -2.55
N SER A 63 6.46 -14.80 -2.24
CA SER A 63 6.75 -15.14 -0.86
C SER A 63 7.37 -13.95 -0.14
N THR A 64 7.19 -13.90 1.18
CA THR A 64 7.63 -12.76 1.96
C THR A 64 8.48 -13.20 3.15
N GLN A 65 9.35 -12.30 3.57
CA GLN A 65 10.19 -12.49 4.75
C GLN A 65 10.36 -11.13 5.40
N ILE A 66 10.14 -11.05 6.72
CA ILE A 66 10.34 -9.80 7.44
C ILE A 66 11.69 -9.82 8.11
N TYR A 67 12.41 -8.73 8.05
CA TYR A 67 13.63 -8.56 8.83
C TYR A 67 13.60 -7.23 9.58
N ASP A 68 14.36 -7.17 10.66
CA ASP A 68 14.46 -6.00 11.51
C ASP A 68 15.94 -5.59 11.58
N ARG A 69 16.24 -4.38 11.12
CA ARG A 69 17.54 -3.74 11.16
C ARG A 69 18.56 -4.31 10.19
N THR A 70 18.90 -5.58 10.31
CA THR A 70 19.95 -6.17 9.51
C THR A 70 19.37 -7.00 8.38
N LYS A 71 19.66 -6.59 7.16
CA LYS A 71 19.15 -7.28 5.98
C LYS A 71 19.86 -8.61 5.79
N PRO A 72 19.12 -9.73 5.77
CA PRO A 72 19.72 -11.02 5.43
C PRO A 72 20.29 -11.04 4.02
N LEU A 73 21.30 -11.86 3.81
CA LEU A 73 21.99 -11.93 2.52
C LEU A 73 21.07 -12.40 1.40
N GLU A 74 20.10 -13.25 1.72
CA GLU A 74 19.16 -13.76 0.71
C GLU A 74 18.14 -12.72 0.26
N CYS A 75 18.08 -11.56 0.90
CA CYS A 75 17.10 -10.52 0.57
C CYS A 75 17.58 -9.68 -0.59
N VAL A 76 17.24 -10.10 -1.80
CA VAL A 76 17.58 -9.37 -3.01
C VAL A 76 16.62 -8.20 -3.23
N TYR A 77 15.31 -8.46 -3.11
CA TYR A 77 14.30 -7.42 -3.25
C TYR A 77 13.79 -7.04 -1.88
N VAL A 78 13.79 -5.75 -1.59
CA VAL A 78 13.42 -5.23 -0.28
C VAL A 78 12.29 -4.22 -0.45
N LEU A 79 11.22 -4.44 0.29
CA LEU A 79 10.10 -3.52 0.35
C LEU A 79 10.20 -2.71 1.64
N LYS A 80 10.21 -1.39 1.49
CA LYS A 80 10.16 -0.48 2.62
C LYS A 80 8.83 0.24 2.58
N TYR A 81 8.31 0.56 3.75
CA TYR A 81 6.98 1.16 3.86
C TYR A 81 6.94 2.21 4.94
N VAL A 82 6.05 3.18 4.75
CA VAL A 82 5.58 4.07 5.81
C VAL A 82 4.07 4.09 5.74
N ALA A 83 3.44 4.36 6.87
CA ALA A 83 1.99 4.46 6.95
C ALA A 83 1.62 5.39 8.08
N TYR A 84 0.61 6.21 7.86
CA TYR A 84 0.14 7.19 8.81
C TYR A 84 -1.35 7.02 9.01
N GLN A 85 -1.81 7.32 10.22
CA GLN A 85 -3.22 7.21 10.56
C GLN A 85 -3.66 8.46 11.33
N LYS A 86 -4.95 8.67 11.33
CA LYS A 86 -5.57 9.80 11.99
C LYS A 86 -6.83 9.32 12.70
N TRP A 87 -7.11 9.91 13.84
CA TRP A 87 -8.35 9.63 14.56
C TRP A 87 -9.50 10.40 13.91
N ASP A 88 -10.58 9.66 13.59
CA ASP A 88 -11.79 10.24 13.04
C ASP A 88 -12.92 9.27 13.38
N PHE A 89 -13.38 9.31 14.64
CA PHE A 89 -14.30 8.35 15.24
C PHE A 89 -13.73 6.92 15.29
N SER A 90 -12.69 6.65 14.56
CA SER A 90 -11.87 5.45 14.60
C SER A 90 -10.52 5.82 14.00
N MET A 91 -9.59 4.91 14.10
CA MET A 91 -8.30 5.15 13.47
C MET A 91 -8.41 4.87 11.97
N VAL A 92 -8.06 5.83 11.17
CA VAL A 92 -8.19 5.78 9.71
C VAL A 92 -6.81 5.96 9.07
N LEU A 93 -6.48 5.08 8.15
CA LEU A 93 -5.25 5.21 7.38
C LEU A 93 -5.36 6.44 6.48
N THR A 94 -4.44 7.38 6.64
CA THR A 94 -4.46 8.62 5.85
C THR A 94 -3.47 8.61 4.73
N ARG A 95 -2.35 7.92 4.89
CA ARG A 95 -1.32 7.88 3.87
C ARG A 95 -0.48 6.62 4.04
N ALA A 96 -0.04 6.05 2.95
CA ALA A 96 0.92 4.96 2.97
C ALA A 96 1.81 5.07 1.74
N GLU A 97 3.07 4.70 1.88
CA GLU A 97 4.00 4.61 0.78
C GLU A 97 4.74 3.28 0.84
N LEU A 98 4.88 2.68 -0.32
CA LEU A 98 5.64 1.45 -0.49
C LEU A 98 6.75 1.73 -1.49
N ARG A 99 7.96 1.29 -1.18
CA ARG A 99 9.11 1.43 -2.06
C ARG A 99 9.81 0.10 -2.20
N LEU A 100 10.01 -0.31 -3.43
CA LEU A 100 10.68 -1.57 -3.73
C LEU A 100 12.10 -1.28 -4.21
N TYR A 101 13.07 -1.93 -3.58
CA TYR A 101 14.47 -1.77 -3.87
C TYR A 101 15.12 -3.07 -4.28
N LYS A 102 16.14 -2.97 -5.11
CA LYS A 102 17.10 -4.04 -5.38
C LYS A 102 18.48 -3.43 -5.29
N ASP A 103 19.34 -3.98 -4.43
CA ASP A 103 20.71 -3.48 -4.24
C ASP A 103 20.71 -1.97 -3.97
N ASP A 104 19.83 -1.54 -3.08
CA ASP A 104 19.66 -0.15 -2.68
C ASP A 104 19.21 0.80 -3.79
N GLN A 105 18.83 0.26 -4.93
CA GLN A 105 18.31 1.03 -6.04
C GLN A 105 16.79 0.95 -6.05
N LEU A 106 16.13 2.09 -6.09
CA LEU A 106 14.66 2.14 -6.13
C LEU A 106 14.17 1.62 -7.48
N LEU A 107 13.36 0.57 -7.45
CA LEU A 107 12.75 0.02 -8.65
C LEU A 107 11.37 0.57 -8.92
N GLY A 108 10.65 0.90 -7.88
CA GLY A 108 9.31 1.44 -8.03
C GLY A 108 8.71 1.80 -6.70
N PHE A 109 7.59 2.49 -6.74
CA PHE A 109 6.89 2.87 -5.53
C PHE A 109 5.39 2.89 -5.75
N ALA A 110 4.65 2.84 -4.64
CA ALA A 110 3.21 3.04 -4.63
C ALA A 110 2.87 3.98 -3.48
N GLU A 111 1.88 4.80 -3.69
CA GLU A 111 1.44 5.75 -2.68
C GLU A 111 -0.08 5.73 -2.60
N TYR A 112 -0.59 5.70 -1.38
CA TYR A 112 -2.00 5.85 -1.08
C TYR A 112 -2.18 7.14 -0.28
N LYS A 113 -3.18 7.93 -0.66
CA LYS A 113 -3.57 9.13 0.07
C LYS A 113 -5.07 9.17 0.22
N LEU A 114 -5.52 9.41 1.44
CA LEU A 114 -6.92 9.62 1.71
C LEU A 114 -7.22 11.12 1.60
N HIS A 115 -8.17 11.46 0.75
CA HIS A 115 -8.59 12.85 0.56
C HIS A 115 -9.81 13.16 1.42
N ALA A 116 -9.82 12.63 2.63
CA ALA A 116 -10.93 12.85 3.54
C ALA A 116 -11.11 14.32 3.87
N GLY A 117 -10.02 15.05 3.82
CA GLY A 117 -10.10 16.49 4.04
C GLY A 117 -11.00 17.20 3.08
N GLY A 118 -11.18 16.65 1.91
CA GLY A 118 -12.09 17.22 0.95
C GLY A 118 -13.52 17.25 1.43
N LEU A 119 -13.85 16.44 2.41
CA LEU A 119 -15.20 16.41 2.95
C LEU A 119 -15.43 17.42 4.04
N LEU A 120 -14.46 17.56 4.91
CA LEU A 120 -14.64 18.37 6.10
C LEU A 120 -13.68 19.52 6.15
N ASN A 121 -12.54 19.34 5.61
CA ASN A 121 -11.46 20.25 5.81
C ASN A 121 -10.43 20.08 4.73
N PRO A 122 -10.18 21.09 4.02
CA PRO A 122 -9.15 21.05 2.99
C PRO A 122 -7.76 20.83 3.54
#